data_11f1e1bcfe870a5752b120328962e090
#
_entry.id   11f1e1bcfe870a5752b120328962e090
#
_cell.length_a   1.000
_cell.length_b   1.000
_cell.length_c   1.000
_cell.angle_alpha   90.00
_cell.angle_beta   90.00
_cell.angle_gamma   90.00
#
_symmetry.space_group_name_H-M   'P 1'
#
loop_
_entity.id
_entity.type
_entity.pdbx_description
1 polymer ?
#
loop_
_entity_poly.entity_id
_entity_poly.type
_entity_poly.pdbx_seq_one_letter_code
_entity_poly.pdbx_strand_id
1 'polypeptide(L)'
;VKTDATREKNKELLRNKAKEITEALAPLVQSGQVRITEGALGITVEINASVLFDSGEARLQLPAMRALTAVGQILATTDFPITVEGHTDNAPISTLLFPSNWELSGARAASVVRLFVDTGVDPRRLTATGYAEQRPVADNATPEGRLRNRRVAITMESRNPDTPVEVAIPE
;
A
#
# COMPACT_ATOMS: atom_id res chain seq x y z
N VAL A 1 10.49 24.10 18.43
CA VAL A 1 9.20 24.18 19.08
C VAL A 1 8.00 24.18 18.12
N LYS A 2 8.21 24.47 16.83
CA LYS A 2 7.19 24.27 15.79
C LYS A 2 6.93 22.78 15.47
N THR A 3 7.78 21.88 15.96
CA THR A 3 7.79 20.47 15.55
C THR A 3 6.72 19.64 16.22
N ASP A 4 6.41 19.85 17.51
CA ASP A 4 5.48 18.99 18.23
C ASP A 4 4.03 19.27 17.89
N ALA A 5 3.64 20.54 17.77
CA ALA A 5 2.30 20.93 17.36
C ALA A 5 2.00 20.51 15.90
N THR A 6 3.00 20.60 15.02
CA THR A 6 2.88 20.16 13.63
C THR A 6 2.78 18.64 13.54
N ARG A 7 3.55 17.90 14.33
CA ARG A 7 3.48 16.44 14.42
C ARG A 7 2.10 15.97 14.88
N GLU A 8 1.55 16.59 15.91
CA GLU A 8 0.22 16.25 16.41
C GLU A 8 -0.87 16.53 15.38
N LYS A 9 -0.81 17.67 14.68
CA LYS A 9 -1.73 17.96 13.58
C LYS A 9 -1.63 16.96 12.44
N ASN A 10 -0.41 16.56 12.05
CA ASN A 10 -0.19 15.57 11.01
C ASN A 10 -0.71 14.19 11.41
N LYS A 11 -0.51 13.77 12.65
CA LYS A 11 -1.06 12.52 13.18
C LYS A 11 -2.58 12.53 13.16
N GLU A 12 -3.19 13.62 13.59
CA GLU A 12 -4.64 13.76 13.59
C GLU A 12 -5.21 13.74 12.18
N LEU A 13 -4.57 14.43 11.23
CA LEU A 13 -4.98 14.42 9.83
C LEU A 13 -4.85 13.01 9.23
N LEU A 14 -3.75 12.29 9.49
CA LEU A 14 -3.57 10.91 9.06
C LEU A 14 -4.66 9.99 9.62
N ARG A 15 -4.97 10.11 10.90
CA ARG A 15 -6.04 9.33 11.53
C ARG A 15 -7.40 9.62 10.93
N ASN A 16 -7.70 10.90 10.66
CA ASN A 16 -8.93 11.29 10.01
C ASN A 16 -9.06 10.72 8.61
N LYS A 17 -7.97 10.75 7.84
CA LYS A 17 -7.95 10.15 6.49
C LYS A 17 -8.04 8.64 6.53
N ALA A 18 -7.38 7.99 7.47
CA ALA A 18 -7.52 6.55 7.69
C ALA A 18 -8.96 6.16 8.01
N LYS A 19 -9.66 6.99 8.79
CA LYS A 19 -11.07 6.78 9.11
C LYS A 19 -11.95 6.91 7.87
N GLU A 20 -11.72 7.91 7.03
CA GLU A 20 -12.43 8.08 5.75
C GLU A 20 -12.18 6.87 4.82
N ILE A 21 -10.95 6.40 4.75
CA ILE A 21 -10.58 5.20 3.97
C ILE A 21 -11.27 3.95 4.52
N THR A 22 -11.30 3.79 5.84
CA THR A 22 -12.00 2.68 6.50
C THR A 22 -13.49 2.68 6.14
N GLU A 23 -14.12 3.83 6.15
CA GLU A 23 -15.53 3.97 5.75
C GLU A 23 -15.75 3.63 4.28
N ALA A 24 -14.86 4.07 3.39
CA ALA A 24 -14.91 3.76 1.97
C ALA A 24 -14.73 2.25 1.68
N LEU A 25 -13.96 1.56 2.51
CA LEU A 25 -13.66 0.13 2.39
C LEU A 25 -14.45 -0.73 3.39
N ALA A 26 -15.48 -0.18 4.03
CA ALA A 26 -16.20 -0.84 5.13
C ALA A 26 -16.66 -2.27 4.82
N PRO A 27 -17.23 -2.61 3.65
CA PRO A 27 -17.59 -3.98 3.32
C PRO A 27 -16.41 -4.96 3.37
N LEU A 28 -15.23 -4.51 2.96
CA LEU A 28 -14.00 -5.31 2.93
C LEU A 28 -13.35 -5.41 4.31
N VAL A 29 -13.43 -4.37 5.12
CA VAL A 29 -12.97 -4.36 6.51
C VAL A 29 -13.75 -5.37 7.34
N GLN A 30 -15.08 -5.39 7.21
CA GLN A 30 -15.96 -6.30 7.93
C GLN A 30 -15.71 -7.77 7.61
N SER A 31 -15.30 -8.08 6.38
CA SER A 31 -14.97 -9.46 5.98
C SER A 31 -13.54 -9.87 6.34
N GLY A 32 -12.77 -9.01 7.00
CA GLY A 32 -11.37 -9.26 7.36
C GLY A 32 -10.38 -9.17 6.21
N GLN A 33 -10.80 -8.65 5.06
CA GLN A 33 -9.98 -8.54 3.86
C GLN A 33 -9.15 -7.26 3.81
N VAL A 34 -9.44 -6.31 4.69
CA VAL A 34 -8.70 -5.06 4.85
C VAL A 34 -8.33 -4.88 6.32
N ARG A 35 -7.09 -4.48 6.57
CA ARG A 35 -6.57 -4.18 7.90
C ARG A 35 -5.91 -2.82 7.89
N ILE A 36 -6.15 -2.05 8.94
CA ILE A 36 -5.56 -0.71 9.08
C ILE A 36 -4.74 -0.70 10.36
N THR A 37 -3.47 -0.36 10.21
CA THR A 37 -2.53 -0.27 11.34
C THR A 37 -1.88 1.09 11.39
N GLU A 38 -1.67 1.60 12.60
CA GLU A 38 -0.91 2.80 12.85
C GLU A 38 0.46 2.40 13.40
N GLY A 39 1.51 2.91 12.80
CA GLY A 39 2.89 2.63 13.19
C GLY A 39 3.73 3.91 13.26
N ALA A 40 5.01 3.74 13.55
CA ALA A 40 5.97 4.84 13.69
C ALA A 40 6.13 5.65 12.39
N LEU A 41 5.98 5.00 11.23
CA LEU A 41 6.16 5.62 9.92
C LEU A 41 4.87 6.25 9.36
N GLY A 42 3.72 5.92 9.92
CA GLY A 42 2.44 6.42 9.43
C GLY A 42 1.33 5.38 9.56
N ILE A 43 0.36 5.44 8.66
CA ILE A 43 -0.80 4.56 8.65
C ILE A 43 -0.73 3.66 7.42
N THR A 44 -0.87 2.36 7.64
CA THR A 44 -0.85 1.35 6.58
C THR A 44 -2.22 0.70 6.44
N VAL A 45 -2.72 0.67 5.21
CA VAL A 45 -3.92 -0.06 4.82
C VAL A 45 -3.49 -1.30 4.06
N GLU A 46 -3.69 -2.47 4.63
CA GLU A 46 -3.41 -3.76 3.99
C GLU A 46 -4.68 -4.33 3.38
N ILE A 47 -4.63 -4.69 2.10
CA ILE A 47 -5.75 -5.26 1.36
C ILE A 47 -5.33 -6.62 0.82
N ASN A 48 -6.12 -7.67 1.09
CA ASN A 48 -5.86 -8.98 0.51
C ASN A 48 -5.88 -8.90 -1.02
N ALA A 49 -4.88 -9.49 -1.67
CA ALA A 49 -4.75 -9.44 -3.12
C ALA A 49 -5.94 -10.09 -3.85
N SER A 50 -6.60 -11.07 -3.21
CA SER A 50 -7.75 -11.77 -3.78
C SER A 50 -8.96 -10.88 -4.06
N VAL A 51 -9.09 -9.75 -3.36
CA VAL A 51 -10.17 -8.77 -3.63
C VAL A 51 -9.80 -7.76 -4.69
N LEU A 52 -8.53 -7.66 -5.04
CA LEU A 52 -8.00 -6.70 -6.01
C LEU A 52 -7.74 -7.33 -7.38
N PHE A 53 -7.22 -8.56 -7.40
CA PHE A 53 -6.73 -9.23 -8.60
C PHE A 53 -7.20 -10.67 -8.67
N ASP A 54 -7.32 -11.19 -9.88
CA ASP A 54 -7.40 -12.63 -10.09
C ASP A 54 -6.05 -13.31 -9.81
N SER A 55 -6.08 -14.62 -9.56
CA SER A 55 -4.88 -15.39 -9.29
C SER A 55 -3.83 -15.22 -10.39
N GLY A 56 -2.61 -14.88 -10.00
CA GLY A 56 -1.49 -14.68 -10.94
C GLY A 56 -1.59 -13.46 -11.84
N GLU A 57 -2.58 -12.61 -11.63
CA GLU A 57 -2.82 -11.42 -12.42
C GLU A 57 -2.42 -10.15 -11.67
N ALA A 58 -2.06 -9.11 -12.43
CA ALA A 58 -1.81 -7.76 -11.89
C ALA A 58 -2.82 -6.73 -12.41
N ARG A 59 -3.87 -7.19 -13.09
CA ARG A 59 -4.97 -6.34 -13.55
C ARG A 59 -6.01 -6.23 -12.45
N LEU A 60 -6.35 -5.00 -12.07
CA LEU A 60 -7.38 -4.74 -11.08
C LEU A 60 -8.76 -5.17 -11.58
N GLN A 61 -9.52 -5.87 -10.72
CA GLN A 61 -10.91 -6.21 -10.96
C GLN A 61 -11.79 -4.95 -10.88
N LEU A 62 -12.92 -4.92 -11.61
CA LEU A 62 -13.80 -3.76 -11.63
C LEU A 62 -14.31 -3.33 -10.26
N PRO A 63 -14.78 -4.24 -9.37
CA PRO A 63 -15.18 -3.83 -8.02
C PRO A 63 -14.03 -3.22 -7.21
N ALA A 64 -12.82 -3.75 -7.37
CA ALA A 64 -11.62 -3.22 -6.74
C ALA A 64 -11.27 -1.82 -7.25
N MET A 65 -11.41 -1.59 -8.54
CA MET A 65 -11.18 -0.27 -9.14
C MET A 65 -12.10 0.79 -8.53
N ARG A 66 -13.36 0.46 -8.29
CA ARG A 66 -14.32 1.38 -7.66
C ARG A 66 -13.91 1.73 -6.24
N ALA A 67 -13.57 0.72 -5.43
CA ALA A 67 -13.15 0.91 -4.05
C ALA A 67 -11.85 1.72 -3.97
N LEU A 68 -10.85 1.38 -4.78
CA LEU A 68 -9.58 2.09 -4.82
C LEU A 68 -9.70 3.49 -5.40
N THR A 69 -10.63 3.74 -6.30
CA THR A 69 -10.92 5.09 -6.79
C THR A 69 -11.40 5.99 -5.66
N ALA A 70 -12.28 5.49 -4.80
CA ALA A 70 -12.72 6.23 -3.61
C ALA A 70 -11.55 6.51 -2.66
N VAL A 71 -10.66 5.54 -2.45
CA VAL A 71 -9.44 5.72 -1.66
C VAL A 71 -8.53 6.76 -2.30
N GLY A 72 -8.31 6.69 -3.60
CA GLY A 72 -7.49 7.65 -4.34
C GLY A 72 -8.01 9.09 -4.23
N GLN A 73 -9.32 9.26 -4.29
CA GLN A 73 -9.96 10.58 -4.11
C GLN A 73 -9.70 11.14 -2.70
N ILE A 74 -9.72 10.31 -1.68
CA ILE A 74 -9.39 10.70 -0.31
C ILE A 74 -7.91 11.10 -0.22
N LEU A 75 -7.01 10.28 -0.77
CA LEU A 75 -5.58 10.53 -0.77
C LEU A 75 -5.20 11.79 -1.56
N ALA A 76 -5.94 12.12 -2.61
CA ALA A 76 -5.71 13.31 -3.42
C ALA A 76 -5.92 14.61 -2.63
N THR A 77 -6.70 14.58 -1.55
CA THR A 77 -6.94 15.76 -0.68
C THR A 77 -5.79 16.03 0.30
N THR A 78 -4.78 15.17 0.34
CA THR A 78 -3.62 15.28 1.22
C THR A 78 -2.34 15.47 0.42
N ASP A 79 -1.25 15.70 1.11
CA ASP A 79 0.08 15.81 0.52
C ASP A 79 1.12 14.84 1.13
N PHE A 80 0.66 13.87 1.92
CA PHE A 80 1.54 12.85 2.48
C PHE A 80 2.18 11.99 1.40
N PRO A 81 3.46 11.58 1.57
CA PRO A 81 4.04 10.54 0.73
C PRO A 81 3.28 9.23 0.89
N ILE A 82 3.11 8.52 -0.20
CA ILE A 82 2.36 7.26 -0.25
C ILE A 82 3.24 6.19 -0.86
N THR A 83 3.43 5.10 -0.14
CA THR A 83 4.12 3.91 -0.63
C THR A 83 3.12 2.78 -0.81
N VAL A 84 3.13 2.17 -1.99
CA VAL A 84 2.31 0.99 -2.30
C VAL A 84 3.25 -0.19 -2.45
N GLU A 85 3.05 -1.21 -1.62
CA GLU A 85 3.85 -2.42 -1.59
C GLU A 85 3.05 -3.64 -2.02
N GLY A 86 3.60 -4.42 -2.94
CA GLY A 86 3.06 -5.72 -3.31
C GLY A 86 3.79 -6.84 -2.60
N HIS A 87 3.04 -7.83 -2.11
CA HIS A 87 3.55 -9.01 -1.41
C HIS A 87 2.83 -10.27 -1.90
N THR A 88 3.56 -11.38 -1.94
CA THR A 88 3.03 -12.69 -2.32
C THR A 88 3.18 -13.69 -1.18
N ASP A 89 2.55 -14.86 -1.32
CA ASP A 89 2.92 -16.03 -0.54
C ASP A 89 4.21 -16.67 -1.11
N ASN A 90 4.62 -17.79 -0.55
CA ASN A 90 5.83 -18.49 -0.99
C ASN A 90 5.62 -19.49 -2.13
N ALA A 91 4.41 -19.59 -2.69
CA ALA A 91 4.18 -20.40 -3.87
C ALA A 91 4.91 -19.79 -5.08
N PRO A 92 5.78 -20.53 -5.75
CA PRO A 92 6.49 -20.00 -6.91
C PRO A 92 5.54 -19.74 -8.07
N ILE A 93 5.81 -18.70 -8.82
CA ILE A 93 5.13 -18.37 -10.08
C ILE A 93 6.15 -18.31 -11.21
N SER A 94 5.78 -18.80 -12.38
CA SER A 94 6.55 -18.64 -13.60
C SER A 94 5.58 -18.63 -14.77
N THR A 95 5.26 -17.44 -15.25
CA THR A 95 4.38 -17.24 -16.40
C THR A 95 5.08 -16.35 -17.44
N LEU A 96 4.50 -16.22 -18.62
CA LEU A 96 5.03 -15.31 -19.65
C LEU A 96 5.13 -13.87 -19.17
N LEU A 97 4.11 -13.39 -18.43
CA LEU A 97 4.09 -12.03 -17.90
C LEU A 97 4.93 -11.87 -16.65
N PHE A 98 4.96 -12.90 -15.80
CA PHE A 98 5.61 -12.82 -14.49
C PHE A 98 6.55 -14.01 -14.29
N PRO A 99 7.86 -13.82 -14.60
CA PRO A 99 8.86 -14.86 -14.41
C PRO A 99 9.03 -15.29 -12.94
N SER A 100 8.73 -14.39 -11.99
CA SER A 100 8.84 -14.64 -10.55
C SER A 100 7.86 -13.80 -9.75
N ASN A 101 7.80 -14.04 -8.45
CA ASN A 101 7.00 -13.23 -7.53
C ASN A 101 7.48 -11.77 -7.42
N TRP A 102 8.74 -11.51 -7.78
CA TRP A 102 9.25 -10.14 -7.82
C TRP A 102 8.50 -9.30 -8.86
N GLU A 103 8.38 -9.80 -10.08
CA GLU A 103 7.67 -9.09 -11.15
C GLU A 103 6.18 -9.00 -10.86
N LEU A 104 5.56 -10.06 -10.34
CA LEU A 104 4.14 -10.05 -9.99
C LEU A 104 3.84 -9.02 -8.91
N SER A 105 4.59 -9.03 -7.80
CA SER A 105 4.37 -8.10 -6.69
C SER A 105 4.61 -6.65 -7.09
N GLY A 106 5.66 -6.39 -7.87
CA GLY A 106 5.95 -5.07 -8.42
C GLY A 106 4.86 -4.56 -9.37
N ALA A 107 4.38 -5.43 -10.26
CA ALA A 107 3.31 -5.09 -11.21
C ALA A 107 1.98 -4.80 -10.49
N ARG A 108 1.66 -5.55 -9.44
CA ARG A 108 0.46 -5.30 -8.63
C ARG A 108 0.51 -3.96 -7.93
N ALA A 109 1.64 -3.62 -7.30
CA ALA A 109 1.84 -2.31 -6.69
C ALA A 109 1.73 -1.19 -7.73
N ALA A 110 2.34 -1.36 -8.88
CA ALA A 110 2.29 -0.39 -9.97
C ALA A 110 0.86 -0.17 -10.50
N SER A 111 0.05 -1.22 -10.58
CA SER A 111 -1.36 -1.11 -11.00
C SER A 111 -2.18 -0.23 -10.05
N VAL A 112 -1.95 -0.36 -8.75
CA VAL A 112 -2.61 0.48 -7.74
C VAL A 112 -2.13 1.93 -7.83
N VAL A 113 -0.83 2.15 -7.95
CA VAL A 113 -0.25 3.49 -8.13
C VAL A 113 -0.82 4.17 -9.36
N ARG A 114 -0.90 3.47 -10.48
CA ARG A 114 -1.46 4.00 -11.72
C ARG A 114 -2.92 4.44 -11.55
N LEU A 115 -3.72 3.65 -10.85
CA LEU A 115 -5.10 4.02 -10.56
C LEU A 115 -5.16 5.30 -9.70
N PHE A 116 -4.30 5.42 -8.70
CA PHE A 116 -4.25 6.62 -7.87
C PHE A 116 -3.86 7.87 -8.67
N VAL A 117 -2.91 7.76 -9.58
CA VAL A 117 -2.57 8.85 -10.51
C VAL A 117 -3.80 9.25 -11.34
N ASP A 118 -4.52 8.27 -11.88
CA ASP A 118 -5.72 8.50 -12.68
C ASP A 118 -6.85 9.16 -11.88
N THR A 119 -6.87 8.97 -10.56
CA THR A 119 -7.86 9.60 -9.67
C THR A 119 -7.46 10.97 -9.14
N GLY A 120 -6.28 11.46 -9.47
CA GLY A 120 -5.83 12.80 -9.13
C GLY A 120 -4.76 12.90 -8.05
N VAL A 121 -4.17 11.78 -7.62
CA VAL A 121 -3.02 11.81 -6.71
C VAL A 121 -1.78 12.26 -7.48
N ASP A 122 -1.05 13.22 -6.92
CA ASP A 122 0.20 13.69 -7.52
C ASP A 122 1.21 12.54 -7.60
N PRO A 123 1.68 12.16 -8.80
CA PRO A 123 2.60 11.02 -8.96
C PRO A 123 3.92 11.20 -8.20
N ARG A 124 4.34 12.42 -7.90
CA ARG A 124 5.56 12.68 -7.13
C ARG A 124 5.48 12.20 -5.68
N ARG A 125 4.26 11.98 -5.18
CA ARG A 125 4.01 11.46 -3.84
C ARG A 125 4.02 9.94 -3.77
N LEU A 126 4.01 9.25 -4.90
CA LEU A 126 3.75 7.82 -5.01
C LEU A 126 5.03 7.02 -5.24
N THR A 127 5.15 5.91 -4.52
CA THR A 127 6.20 4.90 -4.70
C THR A 127 5.55 3.53 -4.82
N ALA A 128 5.94 2.75 -5.82
CA ALA A 128 5.54 1.37 -5.99
C ALA A 128 6.72 0.45 -5.69
N THR A 129 6.52 -0.55 -4.85
CA THR A 129 7.56 -1.51 -4.45
C THR A 129 7.02 -2.93 -4.44
N GLY A 130 7.80 -3.88 -4.94
CA GLY A 130 7.49 -5.30 -4.85
C GLY A 130 8.49 -6.01 -3.94
N TYR A 131 8.01 -6.82 -3.02
CA TYR A 131 8.83 -7.60 -2.09
C TYR A 131 8.79 -9.10 -2.33
N ALA A 132 8.05 -9.55 -3.33
CA ALA A 132 7.85 -10.99 -3.57
C ALA A 132 7.32 -11.67 -2.29
N GLU A 133 7.87 -12.85 -1.95
CA GLU A 133 7.52 -13.60 -0.75
C GLU A 133 8.40 -13.28 0.48
N GLN A 134 9.24 -12.27 0.39
CA GLN A 134 10.32 -12.02 1.36
C GLN A 134 9.87 -11.38 2.68
N ARG A 135 8.64 -10.89 2.76
CA ARG A 135 8.12 -10.21 3.96
C ARG A 135 6.78 -10.80 4.40
N PRO A 136 6.75 -12.06 4.85
CA PRO A 136 5.52 -12.68 5.30
C PRO A 136 5.01 -12.03 6.59
N VAL A 137 3.69 -11.90 6.71
CA VAL A 137 3.00 -11.44 7.93
C VAL A 137 2.27 -12.59 8.62
N ALA A 138 2.22 -13.77 8.01
CA ALA A 138 1.55 -14.96 8.50
C ALA A 138 2.30 -16.22 8.04
N ASP A 139 1.88 -17.38 8.56
CA ASP A 139 2.49 -18.66 8.22
C ASP A 139 2.07 -19.12 6.82
N ASN A 140 3.03 -19.33 5.94
CA ASN A 140 2.81 -19.88 4.60
C ASN A 140 2.41 -21.37 4.58
N ALA A 141 2.54 -22.07 5.70
CA ALA A 141 2.14 -23.47 5.81
C ALA A 141 0.63 -23.66 5.80
N THR A 142 -0.13 -22.63 6.14
CA THR A 142 -1.60 -22.67 6.18
C THR A 142 -2.22 -21.88 5.02
N PRO A 143 -3.40 -22.30 4.48
CA PRO A 143 -4.10 -21.52 3.47
C PRO A 143 -4.46 -20.13 3.94
N GLU A 144 -4.85 -19.99 5.20
CA GLU A 144 -5.21 -18.70 5.82
C GLU A 144 -4.00 -17.77 5.88
N GLY A 145 -2.84 -18.31 6.25
CA GLY A 145 -1.58 -17.55 6.30
C GLY A 145 -1.14 -17.09 4.92
N ARG A 146 -1.22 -17.98 3.92
CA ARG A 146 -0.92 -17.62 2.52
C ARG A 146 -1.84 -16.51 2.01
N LEU A 147 -3.13 -16.59 2.34
CA LEU A 147 -4.09 -15.56 1.94
C LEU A 147 -3.72 -14.17 2.50
N ARG A 148 -3.27 -14.12 3.76
CA ARG A 148 -2.81 -12.88 4.38
C ARG A 148 -1.51 -12.36 3.75
N ASN A 149 -0.61 -13.26 3.38
CA ASN A 149 0.67 -12.89 2.76
C ASN A 149 0.48 -12.29 1.37
N ARG A 150 -0.53 -12.76 0.61
CA ARG A 150 -0.91 -12.19 -0.69
C ARG A 150 -1.69 -10.89 -0.46
N ARG A 151 -0.98 -9.78 -0.43
CA ARG A 151 -1.55 -8.48 -0.09
C ARG A 151 -0.90 -7.31 -0.83
N VAL A 152 -1.61 -6.20 -0.83
CA VAL A 152 -1.07 -4.89 -1.16
C VAL A 152 -1.16 -4.02 0.09
N ALA A 153 -0.07 -3.39 0.46
CA ALA A 153 -0.01 -2.47 1.60
C ALA A 153 0.15 -1.04 1.08
N ILE A 154 -0.73 -0.16 1.51
CA ILE A 154 -0.73 1.26 1.16
C ILE A 154 -0.40 2.04 2.42
N THR A 155 0.76 2.69 2.46
CA THR A 155 1.21 3.45 3.62
C THR A 155 1.17 4.94 3.32
N MET A 156 0.40 5.67 4.11
CA MET A 156 0.49 7.13 4.18
C MET A 156 1.57 7.45 5.20
N GLU A 157 2.68 8.02 4.74
CA GLU A 157 3.83 8.29 5.61
C GLU A 157 3.66 9.60 6.35
N SER A 158 3.90 9.58 7.66
CA SER A 158 3.97 10.80 8.42
C SER A 158 5.21 11.59 7.99
N ARG A 159 5.02 12.88 7.68
CA ARG A 159 6.13 13.73 7.29
C ARG A 159 7.06 14.04 8.45
N ASN A 160 8.27 13.55 8.35
CA ASN A 160 9.48 14.13 8.92
C ASN A 160 10.54 14.02 7.83
N PRO A 161 10.61 14.95 6.88
CA PRO A 161 11.72 14.91 5.96
C PRO A 161 12.97 15.23 6.76
N ASP A 162 13.74 14.19 7.10
CA ASP A 162 15.11 14.34 7.46
C ASP A 162 15.79 14.96 6.24
N THR A 163 16.35 16.14 6.42
CA THR A 163 17.13 16.78 5.37
C THR A 163 18.27 15.85 5.01
N PRO A 164 18.41 15.43 3.74
CA PRO A 164 19.52 14.58 3.35
C PRO A 164 20.84 15.27 3.69
N VAL A 165 21.69 14.57 4.40
CA VAL A 165 23.06 15.04 4.66
C VAL A 165 23.96 14.40 3.62
N GLU A 166 24.60 15.22 2.81
CA GLU A 166 25.59 14.75 1.86
C GLU A 166 26.79 14.18 2.60
N VAL A 167 27.09 12.92 2.36
CA VAL A 167 28.29 12.29 2.91
C VAL A 167 29.44 12.57 1.98
N ALA A 168 30.45 13.31 2.48
CA ALA A 168 31.67 13.56 1.71
C ALA A 168 32.38 12.23 1.46
N ILE A 169 32.64 11.93 0.18
CA ILE A 169 33.43 10.77 -0.23
C ILE A 169 34.89 11.23 -0.20
N PRO A 170 35.78 10.61 0.61
CA PRO A 170 37.20 10.95 0.56
C PRO A 170 37.78 10.62 -0.80
N GLU A 171 38.61 11.53 -1.35
CA GLU A 171 39.38 11.31 -2.60
C GLU A 171 40.44 10.22 -2.43
#